data_fc1fd674774eb6786f6e4cca17e3c1f8
#
_entry.id   fc1fd674774eb6786f6e4cca17e3c1f8
#
_cell.length_a   1.000
_cell.length_b   1.000
_cell.length_c   1.000
_cell.angle_alpha   90.00
_cell.angle_beta   90.00
_cell.angle_gamma   90.00
#
_symmetry.space_group_name_H-M   'P 1'
#
loop_
_entity.id
_entity.type
_entity.pdbx_description
1 polymer ?
#
loop_
_entity_poly.entity_id
_entity_poly.type
_entity_poly.pdbx_seq_one_letter_code
_entity_poly.pdbx_strand_id
1 'polypeptide(L)'
;MANSLQANITRKVARVFLESFESSRVVTKTVNTQLLNSGRFNPSSGNKVDFKRPHDYNSIRSSAGDISAAAKSDIIAGKATGTVQDYFTASTEWSGLEQAIELDQLEDILAPMARRLVTDLELDLAKFMRINTGLNYGVRGTAVDAWGDVAGAGAMMDATGIDMSDEKYYLMNPFTTTKLANAQNGLNAADGLVRTAWEKSQISSNFGGMKALTSNAMSSYTSGSTTDRSGDLKTAPNATYLAAKDTMQQTMVIETLGSGTIVAGDQIQVAGVNRLNISTRQLMLDETGAAIPWTGTVLETVTITGNEATVIVSGAAIFEANGQYNTVDAAPAAGAVVTILGAANTVYQPNLFYTKQAFGLGTVKLPKLYSTDTVATTSDGMSIRVSKYSDGDANTQKIRFDLLPAYAVFQPNFAGQGYGV
;
A
#
# COMPACT_ATOMS: atom_id res chain seq x y z
N MET A 1 -51.51 -5.47 15.41
CA MET A 1 -50.30 -5.37 14.59
C MET A 1 -49.14 -5.04 15.50
N ALA A 2 -48.18 -5.94 15.65
CA ALA A 2 -46.99 -5.67 16.48
C ALA A 2 -46.06 -4.73 15.68
N ASN A 3 -45.80 -3.55 16.23
CA ASN A 3 -44.87 -2.60 15.64
C ASN A 3 -43.45 -3.14 15.79
N SER A 4 -42.80 -3.49 14.69
CA SER A 4 -41.38 -3.89 14.69
C SER A 4 -40.47 -2.66 14.52
N LEU A 5 -40.08 -2.05 15.64
CA LEU A 5 -39.23 -0.85 15.65
C LEU A 5 -37.70 -1.22 15.65
N GLN A 6 -37.35 -2.47 15.85
CA GLN A 6 -35.94 -2.92 15.95
C GLN A 6 -35.15 -2.68 14.66
N ALA A 7 -35.74 -2.88 13.50
CA ALA A 7 -35.06 -2.59 12.22
C ALA A 7 -34.74 -1.08 12.04
N ASN A 8 -35.53 -0.19 12.62
CA ASN A 8 -35.28 1.25 12.57
C ASN A 8 -34.15 1.66 13.50
N ILE A 9 -34.07 1.04 14.68
CA ILE A 9 -32.96 1.28 15.64
C ILE A 9 -31.63 0.83 15.01
N THR A 10 -31.56 -0.37 14.44
CA THR A 10 -30.34 -0.88 13.81
C THR A 10 -29.91 -0.01 12.62
N ARG A 11 -30.85 0.54 11.84
CA ARG A 11 -30.54 1.49 10.75
C ARG A 11 -30.03 2.83 11.28
N LYS A 12 -30.57 3.35 12.37
CA LYS A 12 -30.10 4.60 13.00
C LYS A 12 -28.67 4.40 13.53
N VAL A 13 -28.43 3.30 14.24
CA VAL A 13 -27.11 2.88 14.71
C VAL A 13 -26.11 2.78 13.56
N ALA A 14 -26.46 2.08 12.48
CA ALA A 14 -25.62 1.94 11.31
C ALA A 14 -25.28 3.29 10.67
N ARG A 15 -26.23 4.22 10.60
CA ARG A 15 -26.01 5.56 10.02
C ARG A 15 -25.01 6.38 10.82
N VAL A 16 -25.16 6.46 12.13
CA VAL A 16 -24.25 7.20 13.02
C VAL A 16 -22.85 6.61 12.95
N PHE A 17 -22.75 5.28 12.99
CA PHE A 17 -21.48 4.58 12.84
C PHE A 17 -20.81 4.90 11.51
N LEU A 18 -21.54 4.85 10.37
CA LEU A 18 -21.02 5.14 9.05
C LEU A 18 -20.50 6.57 8.93
N GLU A 19 -21.23 7.54 9.46
CA GLU A 19 -20.82 8.95 9.40
C GLU A 19 -19.48 9.17 10.13
N SER A 20 -19.32 8.60 11.32
CA SER A 20 -18.05 8.63 12.06
C SER A 20 -16.95 7.83 11.35
N PHE A 21 -17.28 6.70 10.76
CA PHE A 21 -16.36 5.86 10.00
C PHE A 21 -15.83 6.58 8.75
N GLU A 22 -16.70 7.19 7.94
CA GLU A 22 -16.31 7.91 6.74
C GLU A 22 -15.46 9.16 7.03
N SER A 23 -15.78 9.89 8.09
CA SER A 23 -15.05 11.11 8.44
C SER A 23 -13.62 10.83 8.92
N SER A 24 -13.38 9.69 9.54
CA SER A 24 -12.09 9.32 10.14
C SER A 24 -11.07 8.74 9.16
N ARG A 25 -11.48 8.40 7.94
CA ARG A 25 -10.65 7.72 6.94
C ARG A 25 -9.75 8.69 6.18
N VAL A 26 -8.49 8.33 5.98
CA VAL A 26 -7.49 9.07 5.19
C VAL A 26 -6.92 8.20 4.07
N VAL A 27 -6.20 7.13 4.42
CA VAL A 27 -5.47 6.26 3.48
C VAL A 27 -6.42 5.47 2.59
N THR A 28 -7.47 4.92 3.16
CA THR A 28 -8.45 4.08 2.46
C THR A 28 -9.22 4.80 1.35
N LYS A 29 -9.25 6.15 1.35
CA LYS A 29 -9.88 6.96 0.29
C LYS A 29 -9.00 7.15 -0.95
N THR A 30 -7.70 6.89 -0.84
CA THR A 30 -6.70 7.21 -1.86
C THR A 30 -6.24 6.01 -2.68
N VAL A 31 -6.68 4.82 -2.32
CA VAL A 31 -6.40 3.58 -3.05
C VAL A 31 -7.51 3.26 -4.07
N ASN A 32 -7.24 2.31 -4.97
CA ASN A 32 -8.19 1.89 -5.98
C ASN A 32 -9.36 1.11 -5.36
N THR A 33 -10.57 1.51 -5.70
CA THR A 33 -11.83 0.94 -5.17
C THR A 33 -12.50 -0.06 -6.11
N GLN A 34 -11.83 -0.53 -7.17
CA GLN A 34 -12.41 -1.48 -8.11
C GLN A 34 -12.84 -2.81 -7.46
N LEU A 35 -12.17 -3.19 -6.35
CA LEU A 35 -12.56 -4.34 -5.55
C LEU A 35 -13.88 -4.13 -4.78
N LEU A 36 -14.29 -2.88 -4.55
CA LEU A 36 -15.56 -2.53 -3.90
C LEU A 36 -16.76 -2.67 -4.82
N ASN A 37 -16.55 -2.54 -6.13
CA ASN A 37 -17.63 -2.59 -7.10
C ASN A 37 -18.28 -3.99 -7.13
N SER A 38 -19.39 -4.05 -6.48
CA SER A 38 -20.46 -5.05 -6.36
C SER A 38 -20.19 -6.46 -6.86
N GLY A 39 -20.25 -7.40 -5.92
CA GLY A 39 -20.45 -8.82 -6.23
C GLY A 39 -19.24 -9.57 -6.76
N ARG A 40 -18.03 -8.98 -6.76
CA ARG A 40 -16.82 -9.68 -7.21
C ARG A 40 -16.42 -10.80 -6.25
N PHE A 41 -16.57 -10.57 -4.94
CA PHE A 41 -16.46 -11.66 -3.96
C PHE A 41 -17.80 -12.30 -3.73
N ASN A 42 -18.00 -13.46 -4.30
CA ASN A 42 -19.21 -14.27 -4.16
C ASN A 42 -18.83 -15.73 -3.86
N PRO A 43 -19.78 -16.59 -3.44
CA PRO A 43 -19.47 -17.98 -3.10
C PRO A 43 -18.81 -18.79 -4.22
N SER A 44 -18.98 -18.40 -5.48
CA SER A 44 -18.35 -19.07 -6.62
C SER A 44 -16.94 -18.58 -6.93
N SER A 45 -16.56 -17.34 -6.52
CA SER A 45 -15.20 -16.81 -6.70
C SER A 45 -14.24 -17.16 -5.54
N GLY A 46 -14.77 -17.62 -4.42
CA GLY A 46 -13.99 -17.90 -3.21
C GLY A 46 -13.42 -16.62 -2.57
N ASN A 47 -12.22 -16.75 -2.00
CA ASN A 47 -11.53 -15.67 -1.30
C ASN A 47 -10.58 -14.84 -2.18
N LYS A 48 -10.56 -15.09 -3.49
CA LYS A 48 -9.67 -14.42 -4.46
C LYS A 48 -10.46 -13.88 -5.64
N VAL A 49 -10.07 -12.69 -6.10
CA VAL A 49 -10.61 -12.06 -7.31
C VAL A 49 -9.45 -11.62 -8.18
N ASP A 50 -9.45 -12.05 -9.43
CA ASP A 50 -8.42 -11.76 -10.39
C ASP A 50 -8.80 -10.57 -11.29
N PHE A 51 -7.85 -9.66 -11.50
CA PHE A 51 -7.93 -8.55 -12.45
C PHE A 51 -6.88 -8.76 -13.53
N LYS A 52 -7.24 -8.53 -14.78
CA LYS A 52 -6.27 -8.57 -15.88
C LYS A 52 -5.29 -7.40 -15.75
N ARG A 53 -4.00 -7.69 -15.92
CA ARG A 53 -2.99 -6.64 -16.10
C ARG A 53 -3.05 -6.09 -17.52
N PRO A 54 -2.75 -4.80 -17.71
CA PRO A 54 -2.63 -4.23 -19.05
C PRO A 54 -1.58 -4.98 -19.89
N HIS A 55 -1.85 -5.11 -21.16
CA HIS A 55 -0.86 -5.60 -22.13
C HIS A 55 0.00 -4.43 -22.59
N ASP A 56 1.25 -4.72 -22.90
CA ASP A 56 2.20 -3.79 -23.48
C ASP A 56 2.83 -4.39 -24.74
N TYR A 57 3.27 -3.55 -25.67
CA TYR A 57 3.80 -3.96 -26.95
C TYR A 57 4.98 -3.09 -27.35
N ASN A 58 5.96 -3.67 -28.04
CA ASN A 58 7.03 -2.93 -28.65
C ASN A 58 6.60 -2.36 -30.01
N SER A 59 6.93 -1.12 -30.30
CA SER A 59 6.78 -0.56 -31.63
C SER A 59 7.98 -0.94 -32.49
N ILE A 60 7.71 -1.36 -33.72
CA ILE A 60 8.74 -1.69 -34.71
C ILE A 60 8.82 -0.53 -35.70
N ARG A 61 10.03 -0.03 -35.92
CA ARG A 61 10.30 1.02 -36.91
C ARG A 61 11.06 0.45 -38.09
N SER A 62 10.51 0.57 -39.28
CA SER A 62 11.18 0.19 -40.51
C SER A 62 11.00 1.28 -41.59
N SER A 63 11.97 1.42 -42.49
CA SER A 63 11.95 2.45 -43.57
C SER A 63 10.90 2.17 -44.62
N ALA A 64 10.58 0.89 -44.87
CA ALA A 64 9.63 0.46 -45.92
C ALA A 64 8.30 -0.06 -45.35
N GLY A 65 8.10 -0.03 -44.00
CA GLY A 65 6.94 -0.64 -43.36
C GLY A 65 6.97 -2.17 -43.35
N ASP A 66 8.00 -2.80 -43.87
CA ASP A 66 8.18 -4.26 -43.81
C ASP A 66 8.72 -4.67 -42.43
N ILE A 67 7.96 -5.50 -41.77
CA ILE A 67 8.26 -6.05 -40.42
C ILE A 67 8.37 -7.58 -40.44
N SER A 68 8.50 -8.21 -41.60
CA SER A 68 8.52 -9.67 -41.75
C SER A 68 9.65 -10.33 -40.97
N ALA A 69 10.83 -9.70 -40.94
CA ALA A 69 12.02 -10.16 -40.25
C ALA A 69 12.12 -9.65 -38.78
N ALA A 70 11.22 -8.79 -38.34
CA ALA A 70 11.26 -8.23 -36.98
C ALA A 70 10.60 -9.17 -35.96
N ALA A 71 11.18 -9.23 -34.76
CA ALA A 71 10.56 -9.91 -33.63
C ALA A 71 9.26 -9.20 -33.24
N LYS A 72 8.17 -9.95 -33.17
CA LYS A 72 6.85 -9.44 -32.79
C LYS A 72 6.65 -9.61 -31.29
N SER A 73 5.88 -8.71 -30.70
CA SER A 73 5.53 -8.78 -29.29
C SER A 73 4.59 -9.95 -29.00
N ASP A 74 4.86 -10.73 -27.98
CA ASP A 74 4.02 -11.83 -27.53
C ASP A 74 2.83 -11.29 -26.68
N ILE A 75 1.67 -11.96 -26.81
CA ILE A 75 0.52 -11.65 -25.98
C ILE A 75 0.58 -12.49 -24.71
N ILE A 76 1.07 -11.91 -23.62
CA ILE A 76 1.16 -12.58 -22.32
C ILE A 76 0.14 -11.96 -21.37
N ALA A 77 -0.88 -12.72 -21.02
CA ALA A 77 -1.89 -12.27 -20.07
C ALA A 77 -1.40 -12.47 -18.62
N GLY A 78 -1.20 -11.39 -17.91
CA GLY A 78 -0.95 -11.37 -16.48
C GLY A 78 -2.19 -11.02 -15.68
N LYS A 79 -2.17 -11.31 -14.39
CA LYS A 79 -3.26 -11.00 -13.47
C LYS A 79 -2.75 -10.36 -12.18
N ALA A 80 -3.59 -9.55 -11.55
CA ALA A 80 -3.40 -9.09 -10.17
C ALA A 80 -4.53 -9.68 -9.33
N THR A 81 -4.20 -10.31 -8.22
CA THR A 81 -5.18 -11.02 -7.40
C THR A 81 -5.50 -10.20 -6.16
N GLY A 82 -6.77 -9.87 -5.97
CA GLY A 82 -7.29 -9.36 -4.71
C GLY A 82 -7.61 -10.52 -3.77
N THR A 83 -7.05 -10.49 -2.56
CA THR A 83 -7.21 -11.55 -1.56
C THR A 83 -7.92 -11.01 -0.33
N VAL A 84 -8.91 -11.75 0.16
CA VAL A 84 -9.62 -11.45 1.41
C VAL A 84 -8.66 -11.63 2.58
N GLN A 85 -8.68 -10.68 3.50
CA GLN A 85 -7.89 -10.65 4.74
C GLN A 85 -8.72 -11.13 5.93
N ASP A 86 -8.20 -10.98 7.13
CA ASP A 86 -8.91 -11.31 8.37
C ASP A 86 -9.97 -10.27 8.72
N TYR A 87 -10.92 -10.66 9.58
CA TYR A 87 -11.99 -9.78 10.04
C TYR A 87 -11.48 -8.69 10.97
N PHE A 88 -11.96 -7.47 10.76
CA PHE A 88 -11.96 -6.45 11.80
C PHE A 88 -13.32 -6.43 12.47
N THR A 89 -13.34 -6.63 13.78
CA THR A 89 -14.58 -6.66 14.56
C THR A 89 -14.46 -5.71 15.76
N ALA A 90 -15.43 -4.82 15.89
CA ALA A 90 -15.64 -4.03 17.10
C ALA A 90 -16.96 -4.46 17.73
N SER A 91 -16.95 -4.81 19.02
CA SER A 91 -18.14 -5.24 19.75
C SER A 91 -18.20 -4.63 21.14
N THR A 92 -19.42 -4.39 21.62
CA THR A 92 -19.69 -4.00 22.99
C THR A 92 -20.94 -4.69 23.50
N GLU A 93 -21.00 -4.88 24.79
CA GLU A 93 -22.18 -5.42 25.47
C GLU A 93 -22.53 -4.56 26.69
N TRP A 94 -23.80 -4.54 27.04
CA TRP A 94 -24.33 -3.89 28.23
C TRP A 94 -25.48 -4.69 28.82
N SER A 95 -25.71 -4.52 30.12
CA SER A 95 -26.83 -5.14 30.82
C SER A 95 -28.15 -4.41 30.57
N GLY A 96 -29.26 -5.09 30.78
CA GLY A 96 -30.58 -4.47 30.69
C GLY A 96 -30.75 -3.33 31.74
N LEU A 97 -30.07 -3.40 32.88
CA LEU A 97 -30.06 -2.34 33.87
C LEU A 97 -29.34 -1.09 33.41
N GLU A 98 -28.11 -1.23 32.86
CA GLU A 98 -27.34 -0.12 32.27
C GLU A 98 -28.11 0.57 31.15
N GLN A 99 -28.78 -0.20 30.30
CA GLN A 99 -29.62 0.36 29.24
C GLN A 99 -30.80 1.18 29.78
N ALA A 100 -31.39 0.78 30.89
CA ALA A 100 -32.55 1.46 31.45
C ALA A 100 -32.19 2.75 32.21
N ILE A 101 -30.98 2.82 32.79
CA ILE A 101 -30.60 3.88 33.73
C ILE A 101 -29.53 4.82 33.13
N GLU A 102 -28.60 4.33 32.34
CA GLU A 102 -27.37 5.07 31.98
C GLU A 102 -27.22 5.33 30.47
N LEU A 103 -27.91 4.60 29.61
CA LEU A 103 -27.66 4.62 28.16
C LEU A 103 -28.56 5.62 27.44
N ASP A 104 -28.35 6.91 27.69
CA ASP A 104 -29.09 7.97 26.99
C ASP A 104 -28.51 8.35 25.62
N GLN A 105 -27.19 8.20 25.41
CA GLN A 105 -26.49 8.66 24.21
C GLN A 105 -25.72 7.52 23.50
N LEU A 106 -26.43 6.79 22.65
CA LEU A 106 -25.85 5.72 21.86
C LEU A 106 -24.74 6.21 20.88
N GLU A 107 -24.77 7.47 20.49
CA GLU A 107 -23.79 8.09 19.57
C GLU A 107 -22.40 8.17 20.18
N ASP A 108 -22.31 8.51 21.48
CA ASP A 108 -21.04 8.63 22.19
C ASP A 108 -20.31 7.28 22.37
N ILE A 109 -21.05 6.18 22.34
CA ILE A 109 -20.52 4.82 22.39
C ILE A 109 -20.08 4.32 21.02
N LEU A 110 -20.85 4.62 19.98
CA LEU A 110 -20.61 4.09 18.64
C LEU A 110 -19.52 4.82 17.88
N ALA A 111 -19.36 6.13 18.06
CA ALA A 111 -18.34 6.90 17.39
C ALA A 111 -16.90 6.48 17.72
N PRO A 112 -16.52 6.22 18.97
CA PRO A 112 -15.21 5.65 19.30
C PRO A 112 -14.97 4.26 18.70
N MET A 113 -15.99 3.41 18.64
CA MET A 113 -15.88 2.08 18.02
C MET A 113 -15.62 2.19 16.49
N ALA A 114 -16.30 3.10 15.82
CA ALA A 114 -16.08 3.36 14.42
C ALA A 114 -14.66 3.87 14.14
N ARG A 115 -14.18 4.82 14.94
CA ARG A 115 -12.82 5.36 14.85
C ARG A 115 -11.77 4.27 15.07
N ARG A 116 -11.98 3.40 16.04
CA ARG A 116 -11.06 2.29 16.32
C ARG A 116 -10.98 1.34 15.12
N LEU A 117 -12.12 0.95 14.56
CA LEU A 117 -12.18 0.07 13.40
C LEU A 117 -11.48 0.67 12.17
N VAL A 118 -11.65 1.99 11.95
CA VAL A 118 -10.93 2.71 10.89
C VAL A 118 -9.43 2.72 11.14
N THR A 119 -9.00 3.02 12.38
CA THR A 119 -7.58 3.09 12.71
C THR A 119 -6.90 1.75 12.46
N ASP A 120 -7.52 0.66 12.88
CA ASP A 120 -6.96 -0.68 12.69
C ASP A 120 -6.93 -1.08 11.21
N LEU A 121 -7.98 -0.75 10.44
CA LEU A 121 -8.00 -0.97 8.99
C LEU A 121 -6.93 -0.15 8.26
N GLU A 122 -6.78 1.14 8.59
CA GLU A 122 -5.79 2.00 7.95
C GLU A 122 -4.35 1.61 8.29
N LEU A 123 -4.11 1.19 9.55
CA LEU A 123 -2.79 0.70 9.96
C LEU A 123 -2.41 -0.58 9.23
N ASP A 124 -3.35 -1.52 9.11
CA ASP A 124 -3.12 -2.79 8.40
C ASP A 124 -2.91 -2.55 6.90
N LEU A 125 -3.73 -1.69 6.29
CA LEU A 125 -3.56 -1.29 4.89
C LEU A 125 -2.21 -0.59 4.67
N ALA A 126 -1.81 0.34 5.54
CA ALA A 126 -0.52 1.03 5.44
C ALA A 126 0.67 0.05 5.56
N LYS A 127 0.55 -0.96 6.44
CA LYS A 127 1.53 -2.05 6.55
C LYS A 127 1.58 -2.87 5.26
N PHE A 128 0.44 -3.26 4.72
CA PHE A 128 0.35 -3.98 3.46
C PHE A 128 0.97 -3.17 2.30
N MET A 129 0.65 -1.89 2.21
CA MET A 129 1.22 -1.01 1.19
C MET A 129 2.74 -0.91 1.32
N ARG A 130 3.27 -0.68 2.54
CA ARG A 130 4.71 -0.57 2.80
C ARG A 130 5.49 -1.81 2.35
N ILE A 131 4.98 -3.00 2.61
CA ILE A 131 5.63 -4.27 2.25
C ILE A 131 5.62 -4.49 0.73
N ASN A 132 4.60 -4.01 0.03
CA ASN A 132 4.39 -4.25 -1.39
C ASN A 132 4.86 -3.10 -2.30
N THR A 133 5.75 -2.24 -1.82
CA THR A 133 6.37 -1.18 -2.63
C THR A 133 7.50 -1.73 -3.50
N GLY A 134 7.73 -1.12 -4.65
CA GLY A 134 8.86 -1.43 -5.53
C GLY A 134 9.90 -0.31 -5.59
N LEU A 135 9.54 0.93 -5.27
CA LEU A 135 10.42 2.09 -5.36
C LEU A 135 11.01 2.47 -4.00
N ASN A 136 12.13 3.17 -4.03
CA ASN A 136 12.74 3.82 -2.87
C ASN A 136 13.29 5.18 -3.27
N TYR A 137 13.04 6.21 -2.48
CA TYR A 137 13.65 7.53 -2.64
C TYR A 137 14.19 8.04 -1.32
N GLY A 138 15.40 8.58 -1.36
CA GLY A 138 16.12 9.08 -0.18
C GLY A 138 16.91 7.99 0.56
N VAL A 139 17.54 8.39 1.65
CA VAL A 139 18.43 7.55 2.46
C VAL A 139 17.73 7.11 3.74
N ARG A 140 17.76 5.82 4.03
CA ARG A 140 17.15 5.28 5.26
C ARG A 140 17.84 5.81 6.50
N GLY A 141 17.06 6.21 7.47
CA GLY A 141 17.55 6.80 8.72
C GLY A 141 17.65 8.32 8.68
N THR A 142 17.44 8.95 7.53
CA THR A 142 17.32 10.38 7.39
C THR A 142 15.85 10.82 7.43
N ALA A 143 15.58 11.95 8.04
CA ALA A 143 14.24 12.51 8.09
C ALA A 143 13.91 13.24 6.77
N VAL A 144 12.66 13.17 6.34
CA VAL A 144 12.13 14.03 5.28
C VAL A 144 11.89 15.41 5.87
N ASP A 145 12.70 16.40 5.49
CA ASP A 145 12.63 17.76 6.06
C ASP A 145 12.66 18.88 5.02
N ALA A 146 12.90 18.55 3.75
CA ALA A 146 12.96 19.51 2.66
C ALA A 146 11.88 19.26 1.59
N TRP A 147 11.54 20.32 0.87
CA TRP A 147 10.66 20.25 -0.30
C TRP A 147 11.20 19.27 -1.35
N GLY A 148 12.51 19.25 -1.53
CA GLY A 148 13.19 18.38 -2.49
C GLY A 148 12.99 16.90 -2.23
N ASP A 149 12.82 16.47 -0.99
CA ASP A 149 12.58 15.07 -0.62
C ASP A 149 11.25 14.56 -1.18
N VAL A 150 10.22 15.39 -1.08
CA VAL A 150 8.88 15.06 -1.60
C VAL A 150 8.84 15.21 -3.12
N ALA A 151 9.39 16.31 -3.64
CA ALA A 151 9.45 16.55 -5.09
C ALA A 151 10.28 15.50 -5.82
N GLY A 152 11.39 15.05 -5.24
CA GLY A 152 12.22 13.99 -5.79
C GLY A 152 11.52 12.63 -5.79
N ALA A 153 10.74 12.30 -4.77
CA ALA A 153 9.87 11.12 -4.79
C ALA A 153 8.84 11.19 -5.92
N GLY A 154 8.25 12.39 -6.16
CA GLY A 154 7.37 12.65 -7.30
C GLY A 154 8.07 12.47 -8.64
N ALA A 155 9.27 13.03 -8.80
CA ALA A 155 10.10 12.88 -9.99
C ALA A 155 10.48 11.41 -10.26
N MET A 156 10.77 10.63 -9.20
CA MET A 156 11.01 9.18 -9.29
C MET A 156 9.81 8.44 -9.88
N MET A 157 8.59 8.81 -9.49
CA MET A 157 7.36 8.22 -10.03
C MET A 157 7.17 8.61 -11.51
N ASP A 158 7.40 9.87 -11.86
CA ASP A 158 7.33 10.34 -13.25
C ASP A 158 8.36 9.64 -14.15
N ALA A 159 9.60 9.53 -13.66
CA ALA A 159 10.67 8.84 -14.36
C ALA A 159 10.36 7.34 -14.54
N THR A 160 9.59 6.72 -13.65
CA THR A 160 9.16 5.31 -13.80
C THR A 160 8.20 5.12 -14.98
N GLY A 161 7.57 6.18 -15.48
CA GLY A 161 6.65 6.15 -16.64
C GLY A 161 5.18 6.07 -16.22
N ILE A 162 4.85 6.58 -15.04
CA ILE A 162 3.48 6.81 -14.62
C ILE A 162 2.91 7.98 -15.43
N ASP A 163 1.65 7.89 -15.83
CA ASP A 163 0.99 8.98 -16.52
C ASP A 163 1.00 10.25 -15.66
N MET A 164 1.45 11.37 -16.22
CA MET A 164 1.53 12.64 -15.49
C MET A 164 0.15 13.17 -15.07
N SER A 165 -0.92 12.68 -15.68
CA SER A 165 -2.31 12.98 -15.31
C SER A 165 -2.79 12.21 -14.08
N ASP A 166 -2.11 11.12 -13.70
CA ASP A 166 -2.47 10.32 -12.53
C ASP A 166 -2.15 11.07 -11.24
N GLU A 167 -3.11 11.01 -10.31
CA GLU A 167 -2.91 11.60 -8.99
C GLU A 167 -1.87 10.81 -8.19
N LYS A 168 -0.84 11.51 -7.74
CA LYS A 168 0.20 10.99 -6.88
C LYS A 168 -0.04 11.43 -5.45
N TYR A 169 0.11 10.52 -4.53
CA TYR A 169 -0.09 10.75 -3.10
C TYR A 169 1.22 10.59 -2.35
N TYR A 170 1.46 11.45 -1.39
CA TYR A 170 2.56 11.34 -0.44
C TYR A 170 1.97 11.27 0.97
N LEU A 171 2.03 10.10 1.58
CA LEU A 171 1.51 9.82 2.92
C LEU A 171 2.64 9.95 3.94
N MET A 172 2.46 10.81 4.93
CA MET A 172 3.46 11.12 5.93
C MET A 172 2.90 11.12 7.35
N ASN A 173 3.78 11.01 8.33
CA ASN A 173 3.42 11.15 9.73
C ASN A 173 3.30 12.64 10.13
N PRO A 174 2.63 12.97 11.25
CA PRO A 174 2.48 14.36 11.69
C PRO A 174 3.79 15.11 11.96
N PHE A 175 4.84 14.41 12.42
CA PHE A 175 6.15 15.03 12.66
C PHE A 175 6.85 15.43 11.35
N THR A 176 6.76 14.59 10.31
CA THR A 176 7.23 14.93 8.96
C THR A 176 6.49 16.16 8.41
N THR A 177 5.16 16.20 8.58
CA THR A 177 4.37 17.37 8.17
C THR A 177 4.84 18.66 8.87
N THR A 178 5.13 18.60 10.16
CA THR A 178 5.65 19.74 10.93
C THR A 178 7.03 20.19 10.43
N LYS A 179 7.91 19.26 10.10
CA LYS A 179 9.23 19.57 9.52
C LYS A 179 9.11 20.28 8.17
N LEU A 180 8.27 19.72 7.28
CA LEU A 180 8.02 20.33 5.97
C LEU A 180 7.29 21.68 6.07
N ALA A 181 6.40 21.86 7.04
CA ALA A 181 5.77 23.14 7.32
C ALA A 181 6.80 24.22 7.75
N ASN A 182 7.81 23.83 8.52
CA ASN A 182 8.91 24.73 8.88
C ASN A 182 9.75 25.13 7.66
N ALA A 183 10.02 24.20 6.74
CA ALA A 183 10.70 24.52 5.47
C ALA A 183 9.87 25.49 4.61
N GLN A 184 8.55 25.30 4.56
CA GLN A 184 7.62 26.19 3.85
C GLN A 184 7.53 27.58 4.49
N ASN A 185 7.62 27.66 5.82
CA ASN A 185 7.61 28.94 6.57
C ASN A 185 8.83 29.81 6.24
N GLY A 186 9.96 29.21 5.87
CA GLY A 186 11.16 29.92 5.44
C GLY A 186 11.10 30.55 4.03
N LEU A 187 10.01 30.30 3.27
CA LEU A 187 9.84 30.87 1.95
C LEU A 187 9.35 32.32 2.05
N ASN A 188 10.06 33.24 1.44
CA ASN A 188 9.67 34.68 1.34
C ASN A 188 8.52 34.92 0.35
N ALA A 189 7.69 33.93 0.05
CA ALA A 189 6.66 34.00 -0.97
C ALA A 189 5.28 33.67 -0.42
N ALA A 190 4.26 34.39 -0.90
CA ALA A 190 2.82 34.17 -0.73
C ALA A 190 2.34 34.04 0.73
N ASP A 191 1.88 35.12 1.32
CA ASP A 191 1.34 35.25 2.68
C ASP A 191 0.41 34.09 3.11
N GLY A 192 -0.41 33.53 2.21
CA GLY A 192 -1.35 32.47 2.52
C GLY A 192 -0.73 31.13 2.89
N LEU A 193 0.34 30.73 2.22
CA LEU A 193 1.03 29.44 2.47
C LEU A 193 1.88 29.52 3.73
N VAL A 194 2.63 30.62 3.90
CA VAL A 194 3.46 30.88 5.06
C VAL A 194 2.60 31.02 6.32
N ARG A 195 1.49 31.73 6.23
CA ARG A 195 0.54 31.90 7.31
C ARG A 195 -0.09 30.57 7.75
N THR A 196 -0.49 29.70 6.82
CA THR A 196 -1.06 28.38 7.14
C THR A 196 0.00 27.49 7.80
N ALA A 197 1.24 27.50 7.33
CA ALA A 197 2.33 26.75 7.93
C ALA A 197 2.60 27.23 9.37
N TRP A 198 2.62 28.55 9.59
CA TRP A 198 2.86 29.17 10.90
C TRP A 198 1.71 28.90 11.89
N GLU A 199 0.47 29.16 11.48
CA GLU A 199 -0.69 29.09 12.38
C GLU A 199 -1.13 27.63 12.67
N LYS A 200 -1.02 26.72 11.68
CA LYS A 200 -1.62 25.39 11.74
C LYS A 200 -0.62 24.25 11.63
N SER A 201 0.66 24.54 11.42
CA SER A 201 1.68 23.52 11.14
C SER A 201 1.28 22.58 9.97
N GLN A 202 0.62 23.14 8.97
CA GLN A 202 0.13 22.42 7.78
C GLN A 202 0.86 22.88 6.54
N ILE A 203 1.12 21.94 5.64
CA ILE A 203 1.62 22.21 4.29
C ILE A 203 0.46 22.34 3.31
N SER A 204 0.76 22.81 2.10
CA SER A 204 -0.22 22.81 1.01
C SER A 204 -0.71 21.38 0.73
N SER A 205 -2.00 21.24 0.39
CA SER A 205 -2.57 19.96 -0.03
C SER A 205 -1.90 19.36 -1.28
N ASN A 206 -1.30 20.22 -2.13
CA ASN A 206 -0.42 19.85 -3.22
C ASN A 206 0.98 20.35 -2.89
N PHE A 207 1.89 19.44 -2.63
CA PHE A 207 3.25 19.73 -2.22
C PHE A 207 4.24 18.91 -3.05
N GLY A 208 5.21 19.52 -3.69
CA GLY A 208 6.18 18.83 -4.54
C GLY A 208 5.56 18.05 -5.71
N GLY A 209 4.43 18.52 -6.28
CA GLY A 209 3.72 17.83 -7.36
C GLY A 209 2.85 16.65 -6.92
N MET A 210 2.76 16.39 -5.61
CA MET A 210 1.96 15.28 -5.04
C MET A 210 0.89 15.80 -4.08
N LYS A 211 -0.18 15.04 -3.91
CA LYS A 211 -1.16 15.27 -2.85
C LYS A 211 -0.60 14.84 -1.51
N ALA A 212 -0.36 15.80 -0.63
CA ALA A 212 0.17 15.58 0.71
C ALA A 212 -0.94 15.09 1.65
N LEU A 213 -0.72 13.96 2.28
CA LEU A 213 -1.63 13.34 3.24
C LEU A 213 -0.90 13.13 4.56
N THR A 214 -1.53 13.51 5.65
CA THR A 214 -1.02 13.26 6.99
C THR A 214 -1.88 12.23 7.69
N SER A 215 -1.28 11.16 8.19
CA SER A 215 -1.95 10.14 8.98
C SER A 215 -1.09 9.68 10.13
N ASN A 216 -1.71 9.42 11.28
CA ASN A 216 -1.10 8.74 12.42
C ASN A 216 -1.16 7.20 12.31
N ALA A 217 -1.87 6.67 11.31
CA ALA A 217 -1.90 5.24 11.01
C ALA A 217 -0.71 4.80 10.13
N MET A 218 0.48 5.38 10.34
CA MET A 218 1.68 4.99 9.61
C MET A 218 2.31 3.74 10.23
N SER A 219 2.64 2.78 9.37
CA SER A 219 3.26 1.53 9.81
C SER A 219 4.77 1.69 10.04
N SER A 220 5.22 1.49 11.26
CA SER A 220 6.64 1.31 11.58
C SER A 220 7.03 -0.17 11.55
N TYR A 221 8.34 -0.43 11.45
CA TYR A 221 8.91 -1.77 11.57
C TYR A 221 10.36 -1.69 12.06
N THR A 222 10.84 -2.76 12.65
CA THR A 222 12.27 -2.90 12.98
C THR A 222 12.95 -3.68 11.88
N SER A 223 14.02 -3.14 11.32
CA SER A 223 14.82 -3.81 10.28
C SER A 223 15.44 -5.10 10.78
N GLY A 224 15.83 -5.97 9.85
CA GLY A 224 16.43 -7.26 10.17
C GLY A 224 17.67 -7.16 11.07
N SER A 225 17.89 -8.21 11.86
CA SER A 225 18.95 -8.24 12.87
C SER A 225 20.34 -8.55 12.29
N THR A 226 20.45 -9.00 11.03
CA THR A 226 21.76 -9.22 10.42
C THR A 226 22.57 -7.92 10.36
N THR A 227 23.76 -7.92 10.93
CA THR A 227 24.69 -6.79 10.90
C THR A 227 25.45 -6.72 9.58
N ASP A 228 25.57 -7.85 8.89
CA ASP A 228 26.10 -7.92 7.55
C ASP A 228 24.97 -7.58 6.55
N ARG A 229 25.03 -6.37 6.03
CA ARG A 229 24.01 -5.81 5.12
C ARG A 229 24.38 -6.01 3.64
N SER A 230 25.38 -6.84 3.36
CA SER A 230 25.82 -7.18 2.02
C SER A 230 26.00 -8.69 1.88
N GLY A 231 25.54 -9.22 0.79
CA GLY A 231 25.71 -10.62 0.39
C GLY A 231 25.79 -10.72 -1.11
N ASP A 232 25.81 -11.94 -1.65
CA ASP A 232 25.88 -12.20 -3.09
C ASP A 232 24.66 -13.02 -3.53
N LEU A 233 24.20 -12.82 -4.77
CA LEU A 233 23.21 -13.72 -5.36
C LEU A 233 23.82 -15.09 -5.62
N LYS A 234 23.34 -16.12 -4.95
CA LYS A 234 23.79 -17.50 -5.15
C LYS A 234 23.50 -18.02 -6.55
N THR A 235 22.33 -17.71 -7.05
CA THR A 235 21.86 -18.10 -8.38
C THR A 235 21.15 -16.94 -9.05
N ALA A 236 21.24 -16.84 -10.37
CA ALA A 236 20.45 -15.89 -11.12
C ALA A 236 18.96 -16.18 -10.93
N PRO A 237 18.15 -15.25 -10.44
CA PRO A 237 16.71 -15.45 -10.30
C PRO A 237 16.03 -15.45 -11.67
N ASN A 238 14.83 -16.04 -11.75
CA ASN A 238 14.07 -15.97 -12.99
C ASN A 238 13.58 -14.53 -13.21
N ALA A 239 14.13 -13.87 -14.24
CA ALA A 239 13.86 -12.48 -14.58
C ALA A 239 12.84 -12.32 -15.72
N THR A 240 12.15 -13.40 -16.13
CA THR A 240 11.15 -13.32 -17.22
C THR A 240 9.81 -12.75 -16.75
N TYR A 241 9.14 -12.01 -17.64
CA TYR A 241 7.79 -11.54 -17.34
C TYR A 241 6.81 -12.70 -17.09
N LEU A 242 6.96 -13.81 -17.81
CA LEU A 242 6.13 -14.99 -17.63
C LEU A 242 6.15 -15.52 -16.19
N ALA A 243 7.28 -15.45 -15.51
CA ALA A 243 7.41 -15.86 -14.10
C ALA A 243 6.77 -14.85 -13.13
N ALA A 244 6.88 -13.55 -13.41
CA ALA A 244 6.45 -12.48 -12.52
C ALA A 244 5.02 -11.96 -12.82
N LYS A 245 4.43 -12.28 -13.95
CA LYS A 245 3.20 -11.66 -14.51
C LYS A 245 1.99 -11.65 -13.56
N ASP A 246 1.87 -12.63 -12.69
CA ASP A 246 0.69 -12.79 -11.83
C ASP A 246 0.86 -12.08 -10.47
N THR A 247 2.08 -12.03 -9.93
CA THR A 247 2.35 -11.47 -8.60
C THR A 247 3.22 -10.23 -8.61
N MET A 248 4.02 -10.00 -9.67
CA MET A 248 5.11 -9.01 -9.73
C MET A 248 6.14 -9.20 -8.59
N GLN A 249 6.32 -10.45 -8.20
CA GLN A 249 7.26 -10.87 -7.16
C GLN A 249 8.37 -11.70 -7.78
N GLN A 250 9.51 -11.72 -7.11
CA GLN A 250 10.68 -12.50 -7.53
C GLN A 250 11.34 -13.15 -6.32
N THR A 251 11.70 -14.42 -6.46
CA THR A 251 12.44 -15.16 -5.42
C THR A 251 13.93 -15.05 -5.70
N MET A 252 14.69 -14.68 -4.68
CA MET A 252 16.16 -14.55 -4.73
C MET A 252 16.79 -15.34 -3.61
N VAL A 253 17.88 -16.03 -3.90
CA VAL A 253 18.72 -16.71 -2.90
C VAL A 253 19.98 -15.87 -2.71
N ILE A 254 20.16 -15.36 -1.51
CA ILE A 254 21.32 -14.55 -1.13
C ILE A 254 22.22 -15.40 -0.25
N GLU A 255 23.49 -15.44 -0.57
CA GLU A 255 24.53 -16.12 0.21
C GLU A 255 25.55 -15.12 0.77
N THR A 256 26.57 -15.61 1.50
CA THR A 256 27.58 -14.79 2.18
C THR A 256 27.04 -13.81 3.22
N LEU A 257 25.84 -14.05 3.72
CA LEU A 257 25.21 -13.25 4.79
C LEU A 257 25.69 -13.69 6.17
N GLY A 258 25.81 -12.74 7.08
CA GLY A 258 25.95 -13.02 8.52
C GLY A 258 24.66 -13.60 9.11
N SER A 259 24.78 -14.18 10.32
CA SER A 259 23.59 -14.70 11.03
C SER A 259 22.60 -13.57 11.38
N GLY A 260 21.33 -13.92 11.53
CA GLY A 260 20.27 -12.99 11.88
C GLY A 260 19.03 -13.16 11.03
N THR A 261 18.30 -12.07 10.84
CA THR A 261 17.04 -12.05 10.07
C THR A 261 17.06 -10.94 9.03
N ILE A 262 16.32 -11.14 7.95
CA ILE A 262 15.86 -10.11 7.01
C ILE A 262 14.34 -10.00 7.22
N VAL A 263 13.81 -8.81 7.41
CA VAL A 263 12.42 -8.61 7.85
C VAL A 263 11.56 -8.07 6.70
N ALA A 264 10.28 -8.43 6.71
CA ALA A 264 9.29 -7.89 5.79
C ALA A 264 9.26 -6.34 5.81
N GLY A 265 9.52 -5.71 4.65
CA GLY A 265 9.68 -4.27 4.51
C GLY A 265 11.12 -3.79 4.40
N ASP A 266 12.13 -4.64 4.68
CA ASP A 266 13.50 -4.35 4.28
C ASP A 266 13.57 -4.27 2.75
N GLN A 267 14.41 -3.38 2.24
CA GLN A 267 14.62 -3.26 0.80
C GLN A 267 16.04 -3.71 0.44
N ILE A 268 16.15 -4.36 -0.70
CA ILE A 268 17.40 -4.81 -1.26
C ILE A 268 17.68 -4.14 -2.60
N GLN A 269 18.95 -3.98 -2.90
CA GLN A 269 19.46 -3.58 -4.21
C GLN A 269 20.40 -4.67 -4.73
N VAL A 270 20.43 -4.84 -6.06
CA VAL A 270 21.37 -5.74 -6.73
C VAL A 270 22.32 -4.90 -7.58
N ALA A 271 23.62 -5.08 -7.39
CA ALA A 271 24.63 -4.33 -8.12
C ALA A 271 24.55 -4.62 -9.63
N GLY A 272 24.69 -3.58 -10.44
CA GLY A 272 24.65 -3.68 -11.91
C GLY A 272 23.25 -3.85 -12.50
N VAL A 273 22.19 -3.69 -11.69
CA VAL A 273 20.79 -3.75 -12.13
C VAL A 273 20.16 -2.39 -11.90
N ASN A 274 19.80 -1.68 -12.97
CA ASN A 274 19.23 -0.34 -12.91
C ASN A 274 17.81 -0.32 -13.45
N ARG A 275 17.03 0.65 -13.04
CA ARG A 275 15.63 0.81 -13.45
C ARG A 275 15.49 1.35 -14.85
N LEU A 276 14.52 0.82 -15.55
CA LEU A 276 14.00 1.37 -16.81
C LEU A 276 12.67 2.07 -16.59
N ASN A 277 12.43 3.11 -17.35
CA ASN A 277 11.11 3.69 -17.53
C ASN A 277 10.17 2.64 -18.16
N ILE A 278 9.06 2.34 -17.52
CA ILE A 278 8.13 1.27 -17.94
C ILE A 278 7.48 1.58 -19.29
N SER A 279 7.32 2.87 -19.66
CA SER A 279 6.69 3.27 -20.91
C SER A 279 7.70 3.31 -22.07
N THR A 280 8.86 3.95 -21.85
CA THR A 280 9.85 4.21 -22.93
C THR A 280 10.95 3.14 -23.00
N ARG A 281 11.10 2.29 -21.99
CA ARG A 281 12.18 1.30 -21.82
C ARG A 281 13.58 1.91 -21.83
N GLN A 282 13.69 3.20 -21.56
CA GLN A 282 14.98 3.87 -21.40
C GLN A 282 15.47 3.83 -19.96
N LEU A 283 16.79 3.88 -19.79
CA LEU A 283 17.43 3.92 -18.48
C LEU A 283 16.96 5.17 -17.71
N MET A 284 16.56 4.96 -16.47
CA MET A 284 16.22 6.07 -15.57
C MET A 284 17.51 6.67 -15.00
N LEU A 285 17.65 7.98 -15.16
CA LEU A 285 18.79 8.74 -14.65
C LEU A 285 18.30 9.74 -13.59
N ASP A 286 19.14 9.97 -12.58
CA ASP A 286 18.93 11.04 -11.61
C ASP A 286 19.38 12.41 -12.17
N GLU A 287 19.29 13.46 -11.37
CA GLU A 287 19.71 14.82 -11.75
C GLU A 287 21.21 14.96 -12.02
N THR A 288 22.02 14.01 -11.59
CA THR A 288 23.47 13.97 -11.86
C THR A 288 23.85 13.17 -13.10
N GLY A 289 22.86 12.50 -13.72
CA GLY A 289 23.03 11.58 -14.83
C GLY A 289 23.48 10.18 -14.41
N ALA A 290 23.41 9.84 -13.12
CA ALA A 290 23.67 8.49 -12.64
C ALA A 290 22.44 7.61 -12.81
N ALA A 291 22.67 6.33 -13.16
CA ALA A 291 21.58 5.36 -13.29
C ALA A 291 20.93 5.06 -11.94
N ILE A 292 19.60 5.05 -11.89
CA ILE A 292 18.85 4.74 -10.68
C ILE A 292 18.84 3.23 -10.47
N PRO A 293 19.42 2.73 -9.34
CA PRO A 293 19.50 1.30 -9.09
C PRO A 293 18.11 0.71 -8.82
N TRP A 294 17.93 -0.53 -9.24
CA TRP A 294 16.73 -1.29 -8.90
C TRP A 294 16.67 -1.57 -7.41
N THR A 295 15.46 -1.48 -6.85
CA THR A 295 15.15 -1.86 -5.47
C THR A 295 13.97 -2.82 -5.44
N GLY A 296 14.03 -3.82 -4.55
CA GLY A 296 12.91 -4.71 -4.25
C GLY A 296 12.64 -4.72 -2.76
N THR A 297 11.38 -4.80 -2.35
CA THR A 297 10.96 -4.85 -0.94
C THR A 297 10.71 -6.30 -0.53
N VAL A 298 11.32 -6.75 0.56
CA VAL A 298 11.15 -8.10 1.10
C VAL A 298 9.74 -8.25 1.67
N LEU A 299 9.03 -9.31 1.24
CA LEU A 299 7.63 -9.54 1.59
C LEU A 299 7.46 -10.28 2.91
N GLU A 300 8.38 -11.21 3.22
CA GLU A 300 8.28 -12.08 4.38
C GLU A 300 9.57 -12.04 5.20
N THR A 301 9.43 -12.21 6.52
CA THR A 301 10.60 -12.29 7.40
C THR A 301 11.27 -13.64 7.24
N VAL A 302 12.57 -13.62 6.95
CA VAL A 302 13.40 -14.80 6.75
C VAL A 302 14.55 -14.84 7.76
N THR A 303 14.78 -16.01 8.36
CA THR A 303 15.95 -16.27 9.19
C THR A 303 17.10 -16.78 8.33
N ILE A 304 18.28 -16.20 8.46
CA ILE A 304 19.48 -16.61 7.74
C ILE A 304 19.99 -17.92 8.36
N THR A 305 20.17 -18.93 7.53
CA THR A 305 20.63 -20.26 7.95
C THR A 305 21.78 -20.70 7.05
N GLY A 306 22.91 -21.06 7.63
CA GLY A 306 24.09 -21.47 6.85
C GLY A 306 24.64 -20.35 5.96
N ASN A 307 24.52 -19.09 6.38
CA ASN A 307 24.91 -17.88 5.64
C ASN A 307 24.07 -17.63 4.38
N GLU A 308 22.90 -18.28 4.27
CA GLU A 308 21.99 -18.13 3.14
C GLU A 308 20.59 -17.70 3.58
N ALA A 309 19.92 -16.92 2.72
CA ALA A 309 18.53 -16.56 2.87
C ALA A 309 17.81 -16.61 1.53
N THR A 310 16.65 -17.27 1.50
CA THR A 310 15.75 -17.21 0.35
C THR A 310 14.69 -16.14 0.62
N VAL A 311 14.74 -15.04 -0.12
CA VAL A 311 13.82 -13.91 0.03
C VAL A 311 12.88 -13.81 -1.16
N ILE A 312 11.64 -13.43 -0.90
CA ILE A 312 10.67 -13.06 -1.93
C ILE A 312 10.54 -11.54 -1.89
N VAL A 313 10.74 -10.91 -3.03
CA VAL A 313 10.71 -9.44 -3.14
C VAL A 313 9.57 -8.97 -4.03
N SER A 314 8.97 -7.84 -3.66
CA SER A 314 8.02 -7.08 -4.46
C SER A 314 8.74 -6.16 -5.44
N GLY A 315 8.18 -5.97 -6.63
CA GLY A 315 8.79 -5.14 -7.67
C GLY A 315 9.85 -5.91 -8.48
N ALA A 316 9.47 -7.05 -9.05
CA ALA A 316 10.36 -7.94 -9.79
C ALA A 316 11.25 -7.22 -10.82
N ALA A 317 12.54 -7.61 -10.84
CA ALA A 317 13.51 -7.20 -11.85
C ALA A 317 13.30 -8.03 -13.12
N ILE A 318 12.54 -7.50 -14.07
CA ILE A 318 12.18 -8.19 -15.32
C ILE A 318 13.09 -7.72 -16.44
N PHE A 319 13.78 -8.69 -17.05
CA PHE A 319 14.64 -8.46 -18.20
C PHE A 319 14.56 -9.61 -19.20
N GLU A 320 14.19 -9.30 -20.41
CA GLU A 320 14.22 -10.19 -21.58
C GLU A 320 14.82 -9.42 -22.74
N ALA A 321 15.59 -10.10 -23.60
CA ALA A 321 16.21 -9.46 -24.76
C ALA A 321 15.09 -8.88 -25.66
N ASN A 322 15.06 -7.55 -25.82
CA ASN A 322 14.00 -6.81 -26.51
C ASN A 322 12.59 -7.02 -25.90
N GLY A 323 12.52 -7.37 -24.61
CA GLY A 323 11.27 -7.64 -23.90
C GLY A 323 10.39 -6.38 -23.78
N GLN A 324 9.11 -6.54 -24.02
CA GLN A 324 8.11 -5.47 -23.92
C GLN A 324 7.74 -5.11 -22.48
N TYR A 325 8.11 -5.96 -21.50
CA TYR A 325 7.79 -5.79 -20.09
C TYR A 325 9.01 -5.51 -19.22
N ASN A 326 10.16 -5.18 -19.80
CA ASN A 326 11.39 -4.95 -19.05
C ASN A 326 11.22 -3.81 -18.04
N THR A 327 11.63 -4.06 -16.80
CA THR A 327 11.66 -3.08 -15.72
C THR A 327 13.09 -2.67 -15.35
N VAL A 328 14.08 -3.44 -15.81
CA VAL A 328 15.50 -3.22 -15.55
C VAL A 328 16.32 -3.36 -16.83
N ASP A 329 17.52 -2.78 -16.83
CA ASP A 329 18.47 -2.77 -17.95
C ASP A 329 19.26 -4.08 -18.11
N ALA A 330 19.40 -4.84 -17.01
CA ALA A 330 20.09 -6.12 -17.00
C ALA A 330 19.40 -7.10 -16.04
N ALA A 331 19.45 -8.40 -16.39
CA ALA A 331 19.01 -9.45 -15.48
C ALA A 331 19.95 -9.55 -14.26
N PRO A 332 19.44 -9.72 -13.03
CA PRO A 332 20.28 -10.02 -11.89
C PRO A 332 21.09 -11.29 -12.13
N ALA A 333 22.42 -11.21 -12.03
CA ALA A 333 23.33 -12.32 -12.31
C ALA A 333 23.74 -13.06 -11.02
N ALA A 334 24.08 -14.32 -11.13
CA ALA A 334 24.73 -15.05 -10.03
C ALA A 334 26.06 -14.37 -9.66
N GLY A 335 26.37 -14.28 -8.35
CA GLY A 335 27.50 -13.56 -7.82
C GLY A 335 27.37 -12.04 -7.79
N ALA A 336 26.25 -11.47 -8.22
CA ALA A 336 26.02 -10.04 -8.09
C ALA A 336 25.83 -9.66 -6.63
N VAL A 337 26.48 -8.57 -6.19
CA VAL A 337 26.38 -8.08 -4.81
C VAL A 337 24.95 -7.61 -4.53
N VAL A 338 24.39 -8.10 -3.43
CA VAL A 338 23.09 -7.68 -2.91
C VAL A 338 23.32 -6.83 -1.67
N THR A 339 22.80 -5.61 -1.67
CA THR A 339 22.87 -4.72 -0.51
C THR A 339 21.49 -4.60 0.14
N ILE A 340 21.42 -4.88 1.44
CA ILE A 340 20.21 -4.65 2.25
C ILE A 340 20.27 -3.21 2.76
N LEU A 341 19.30 -2.39 2.37
CA LEU A 341 19.31 -0.96 2.68
C LEU A 341 19.02 -0.69 4.17
N GLY A 342 19.76 0.28 4.73
CA GLY A 342 19.62 0.73 6.11
C GLY A 342 20.43 -0.05 7.13
N ALA A 343 20.39 0.37 8.39
CA ALA A 343 21.10 -0.26 9.50
C ALA A 343 20.32 -1.43 10.11
N ALA A 344 21.01 -2.36 10.75
CA ALA A 344 20.40 -3.49 11.46
C ALA A 344 19.70 -3.05 12.75
N ASN A 345 18.67 -3.77 13.17
CA ASN A 345 17.91 -3.55 14.42
C ASN A 345 17.43 -2.11 14.63
N THR A 346 17.20 -1.39 13.54
CA THR A 346 16.78 0.02 13.57
C THR A 346 15.29 0.12 13.26
N VAL A 347 14.58 0.94 14.05
CA VAL A 347 13.15 1.21 13.81
C VAL A 347 13.02 2.25 12.71
N TYR A 348 12.31 1.90 11.65
CA TYR A 348 11.97 2.78 10.54
C TYR A 348 10.47 3.00 10.44
N GLN A 349 10.07 4.21 10.12
CA GLN A 349 8.72 4.57 9.75
C GLN A 349 8.77 5.36 8.44
N PRO A 350 8.94 4.68 7.30
CA PRO A 350 9.03 5.36 6.01
C PRO A 350 7.72 6.04 5.65
N ASN A 351 7.84 7.20 5.00
CA ASN A 351 6.71 7.80 4.31
C ASN A 351 6.40 6.97 3.06
N LEU A 352 5.16 6.99 2.61
CA LEU A 352 4.75 6.24 1.43
C LEU A 352 4.36 7.21 0.31
N PHE A 353 4.88 6.97 -0.88
CA PHE A 353 4.43 7.65 -2.08
C PHE A 353 3.86 6.63 -3.07
N TYR A 354 2.71 6.92 -3.65
CA TYR A 354 2.00 5.97 -4.50
C TYR A 354 0.97 6.65 -5.39
N THR A 355 0.54 5.94 -6.44
CA THR A 355 -0.64 6.31 -7.20
C THR A 355 -1.83 5.45 -6.80
N LYS A 356 -3.01 5.91 -7.16
CA LYS A 356 -4.26 5.15 -6.96
C LYS A 356 -4.24 3.77 -7.66
N GLN A 357 -3.41 3.62 -8.69
CA GLN A 357 -3.31 2.38 -9.46
C GLN A 357 -2.36 1.34 -8.84
N ALA A 358 -1.62 1.69 -7.77
CA ALA A 358 -0.68 0.77 -7.14
C ALA A 358 -1.38 -0.32 -6.33
N PHE A 359 -2.38 0.07 -5.52
CA PHE A 359 -3.06 -0.81 -4.58
C PHE A 359 -4.56 -0.75 -4.70
N GLY A 360 -5.23 -1.86 -4.41
CA GLY A 360 -6.67 -1.97 -4.36
C GLY A 360 -7.18 -2.35 -2.97
N LEU A 361 -8.28 -1.71 -2.58
CA LEU A 361 -9.04 -2.03 -1.38
C LEU A 361 -10.45 -2.47 -1.76
N GLY A 362 -10.92 -3.53 -1.15
CA GLY A 362 -12.28 -4.00 -1.26
C GLY A 362 -12.82 -4.49 0.07
N THR A 363 -14.10 -4.76 0.11
CA THR A 363 -14.76 -5.41 1.24
C THR A 363 -15.72 -6.48 0.74
N VAL A 364 -15.78 -7.57 1.49
CA VAL A 364 -16.74 -8.64 1.24
C VAL A 364 -18.06 -8.30 1.90
N LYS A 365 -19.16 -8.36 1.15
CA LYS A 365 -20.50 -8.20 1.71
C LYS A 365 -20.87 -9.43 2.54
N LEU A 366 -20.84 -9.27 3.86
CA LEU A 366 -21.15 -10.35 4.79
C LEU A 366 -22.65 -10.69 4.80
N PRO A 367 -23.01 -11.99 4.90
CA PRO A 367 -24.39 -12.40 5.11
C PRO A 367 -24.88 -11.96 6.51
N LYS A 368 -26.17 -11.76 6.63
CA LYS A 368 -26.81 -11.52 7.93
C LYS A 368 -26.73 -12.79 8.80
N LEU A 369 -26.40 -12.63 10.07
CA LEU A 369 -26.45 -13.70 11.06
C LEU A 369 -27.86 -13.81 11.67
N TYR A 370 -28.49 -12.64 11.87
CA TYR A 370 -29.86 -12.54 12.42
C TYR A 370 -30.73 -11.73 11.48
N SER A 371 -32.05 -11.93 11.56
CA SER A 371 -33.03 -11.20 10.75
C SER A 371 -33.00 -9.68 10.98
N THR A 372 -32.55 -9.26 12.16
CA THR A 372 -32.41 -7.86 12.57
C THR A 372 -31.14 -7.20 12.08
N ASP A 373 -30.19 -7.97 11.59
CA ASP A 373 -28.90 -7.46 11.11
C ASP A 373 -29.08 -6.51 9.92
N THR A 374 -28.26 -5.49 9.89
CA THR A 374 -28.17 -4.56 8.77
C THR A 374 -26.78 -4.62 8.15
N VAL A 375 -26.72 -4.70 6.83
CA VAL A 375 -25.49 -4.48 6.09
C VAL A 375 -25.52 -3.03 5.63
N ALA A 376 -24.63 -2.24 6.21
CA ALA A 376 -24.45 -0.85 5.87
C ALA A 376 -23.35 -0.71 4.82
N THR A 377 -23.49 0.24 3.89
CA THR A 377 -22.52 0.50 2.84
C THR A 377 -22.13 1.96 2.88
N THR A 378 -20.82 2.24 2.88
CA THR A 378 -20.29 3.60 2.80
C THR A 378 -20.54 4.22 1.42
N SER A 379 -20.31 5.53 1.27
CA SER A 379 -20.51 6.26 0.01
C SER A 379 -19.63 5.72 -1.12
N ASP A 380 -18.47 5.17 -0.82
CA ASP A 380 -17.52 4.57 -1.76
C ASP A 380 -17.66 3.05 -1.95
N GLY A 381 -18.67 2.43 -1.30
CA GLY A 381 -19.03 1.03 -1.52
C GLY A 381 -18.50 0.02 -0.51
N MET A 382 -17.83 0.45 0.58
CA MET A 382 -17.39 -0.48 1.63
C MET A 382 -18.58 -1.02 2.40
N SER A 383 -18.64 -2.34 2.60
CA SER A 383 -19.71 -3.03 3.32
C SER A 383 -19.31 -3.34 4.75
N ILE A 384 -20.16 -2.93 5.69
CA ILE A 384 -20.02 -3.21 7.12
C ILE A 384 -21.28 -3.91 7.60
N ARG A 385 -21.14 -5.05 8.26
CA ARG A 385 -22.27 -5.72 8.90
C ARG A 385 -22.45 -5.20 10.31
N VAL A 386 -23.68 -4.83 10.64
CA VAL A 386 -24.09 -4.41 11.98
C VAL A 386 -25.05 -5.45 12.53
N SER A 387 -24.64 -6.14 13.57
CA SER A 387 -25.44 -7.16 14.24
C SER A 387 -25.78 -6.70 15.67
N LYS A 388 -27.07 -6.74 16.00
CA LYS A 388 -27.56 -6.54 17.35
C LYS A 388 -28.27 -7.81 17.82
N TYR A 389 -27.84 -8.35 18.93
CA TYR A 389 -28.44 -9.53 19.54
C TYR A 389 -28.40 -9.43 21.07
N SER A 390 -29.28 -10.17 21.71
CA SER A 390 -29.41 -10.20 23.18
C SER A 390 -29.28 -11.63 23.66
N ASP A 391 -28.71 -11.76 24.84
CA ASP A 391 -28.70 -12.98 25.62
C ASP A 391 -29.73 -12.85 26.74
N GLY A 392 -30.80 -13.66 26.65
CA GLY A 392 -31.90 -13.59 27.61
C GLY A 392 -31.55 -14.13 28.98
N ASP A 393 -30.66 -15.13 29.05
CA ASP A 393 -30.26 -15.73 30.32
C ASP A 393 -29.28 -14.83 31.09
N ALA A 394 -28.38 -14.17 30.36
CA ALA A 394 -27.45 -13.20 30.93
C ALA A 394 -28.03 -11.79 31.08
N ASN A 395 -29.24 -11.53 30.56
CA ASN A 395 -29.86 -10.21 30.49
C ASN A 395 -28.93 -9.13 29.93
N THR A 396 -28.17 -9.48 28.86
CA THR A 396 -27.24 -8.60 28.18
C THR A 396 -27.66 -8.33 26.74
N GLN A 397 -27.35 -7.13 26.26
CA GLN A 397 -27.46 -6.77 24.86
C GLN A 397 -26.08 -6.57 24.27
N LYS A 398 -25.88 -7.03 23.03
CA LYS A 398 -24.59 -6.98 22.32
C LYS A 398 -24.78 -6.30 20.98
N ILE A 399 -23.85 -5.38 20.65
CA ILE A 399 -23.70 -4.81 19.32
C ILE A 399 -22.34 -5.20 18.76
N ARG A 400 -22.30 -5.58 17.50
CA ARG A 400 -21.10 -6.00 16.79
C ARG A 400 -21.07 -5.38 15.41
N PHE A 401 -19.91 -4.83 15.05
CA PHE A 401 -19.60 -4.31 13.72
C PHE A 401 -18.50 -5.16 13.12
N ASP A 402 -18.75 -5.75 11.97
CA ASP A 402 -17.80 -6.59 11.26
C ASP A 402 -17.47 -6.00 9.90
N LEU A 403 -16.18 -5.89 9.62
CA LEU A 403 -15.60 -5.54 8.32
C LEU A 403 -14.68 -6.66 7.88
N LEU A 404 -14.87 -7.14 6.65
CA LEU A 404 -13.98 -8.13 6.03
C LEU A 404 -13.30 -7.48 4.82
N PRO A 405 -12.06 -6.99 4.97
CA PRO A 405 -11.35 -6.32 3.89
C PRO A 405 -10.73 -7.31 2.91
N ALA A 406 -10.45 -6.83 1.71
CA ALA A 406 -9.68 -7.51 0.70
C ALA A 406 -8.67 -6.53 0.09
N TYR A 407 -7.42 -6.98 -0.09
CA TYR A 407 -6.34 -6.17 -0.63
C TYR A 407 -5.83 -6.75 -1.94
N ALA A 408 -5.40 -5.87 -2.84
CA ALA A 408 -4.75 -6.25 -4.08
C ALA A 408 -3.53 -5.39 -4.34
N VAL A 409 -2.50 -5.98 -4.93
CA VAL A 409 -1.33 -5.27 -5.48
C VAL A 409 -1.49 -5.25 -6.99
N PHE A 410 -1.81 -4.09 -7.55
CA PHE A 410 -1.91 -3.95 -9.01
C PHE A 410 -0.54 -3.75 -9.63
N GLN A 411 0.24 -2.77 -9.15
CA GLN A 411 1.57 -2.50 -9.68
C GLN A 411 2.52 -1.99 -8.58
N PRO A 412 3.46 -2.83 -8.11
CA PRO A 412 4.41 -2.45 -7.05
C PRO A 412 5.30 -1.26 -7.44
N ASN A 413 5.65 -1.14 -8.73
CA ASN A 413 6.50 -0.07 -9.25
C ASN A 413 5.79 1.30 -9.30
N PHE A 414 4.51 1.38 -8.91
CA PHE A 414 3.76 2.64 -8.77
C PHE A 414 3.66 3.09 -7.32
N ALA A 415 4.43 2.48 -6.45
CA ALA A 415 4.52 2.83 -5.04
C ALA A 415 5.94 2.68 -4.51
N GLY A 416 6.31 3.52 -3.55
CA GLY A 416 7.62 3.51 -2.93
C GLY A 416 7.63 3.97 -1.49
N GLN A 417 8.79 3.74 -0.86
CA GLN A 417 9.13 4.24 0.47
C GLN A 417 9.95 5.52 0.31
N GLY A 418 9.57 6.61 1.00
CA GLY A 418 10.22 7.90 0.95
C GLY A 418 11.02 8.19 2.21
N TYR A 419 12.27 8.58 2.00
CA TYR A 419 13.19 9.06 3.03
C TYR A 419 13.81 10.37 2.54
N GLY A 420 14.09 11.31 3.43
CA GLY A 420 14.72 12.56 3.09
C GLY A 420 16.20 12.62 3.47
N VAL A 421 16.85 13.66 3.04
CA VAL A 421 18.26 13.98 3.35
C VAL A 421 18.31 15.10 4.36
#